data_38dea74ed04e4428ce3203220699bbaf
#
_entry.id   38dea74ed04e4428ce3203220699bbaf
#
_cell.length_a   1.000
_cell.length_b   1.000
_cell.length_c   1.000
_cell.angle_alpha   90.00
_cell.angle_beta   90.00
_cell.angle_gamma   90.00
#
_symmetry.space_group_name_H-M   'P 1'
#
loop_
_entity.id
_entity.type
_entity.pdbx_description
1 polymer ?
#
loop_
_entity_poly.entity_id
_entity_poly.type
_entity_poly.pdbx_seq_one_letter_code
_entity_poly.pdbx_strand_id
1 'polypeptide(L)'
;MKKEAEMKILNQKQDSNSDELKTLKATLKTGDLLVCDDLQHNSWGVFSWFIKFMTQSDYSHVGMVVVDPEMTTPKLKGVYVWTSGISDTPDPEDNKKKFGVQFVEFEEFLQTYEGKIYLRRLSCESQEQYHKLFNINTLQEIHKVVYDKPYDTVVSDWIETYYKKDTNPQKTSRFWCSALIGYIYTKITLFDDGLDWSILTPSYFSSENKTFKMLHNVKLEKEYQIWG
;
A
#
# COMPACT_ATOMS: atom_id res chain seq x y z
N MET A 1 -10.00 -19.17 -39.20
CA MET A 1 -11.08 -18.17 -39.06
C MET A 1 -11.55 -18.02 -37.61
N LYS A 2 -12.15 -19.06 -36.92
CA LYS A 2 -12.64 -18.90 -35.53
C LYS A 2 -11.52 -18.61 -34.52
N LYS A 3 -10.38 -19.35 -34.57
CA LYS A 3 -9.20 -19.08 -33.73
C LYS A 3 -8.52 -17.73 -33.99
N GLU A 4 -8.53 -17.26 -35.23
CA GLU A 4 -8.00 -15.94 -35.57
C GLU A 4 -8.88 -14.79 -35.08
N ALA A 5 -10.20 -14.97 -35.08
CA ALA A 5 -11.13 -14.00 -34.51
C ALA A 5 -11.03 -13.96 -32.98
N GLU A 6 -10.89 -15.10 -32.31
CA GLU A 6 -10.65 -15.18 -30.86
C GLU A 6 -9.32 -14.54 -30.45
N MET A 7 -8.26 -14.78 -31.23
CA MET A 7 -6.95 -14.17 -30.99
C MET A 7 -6.96 -12.65 -31.24
N LYS A 8 -7.70 -12.15 -32.22
CA LYS A 8 -7.91 -10.71 -32.44
C LYS A 8 -8.66 -10.05 -31.30
N ILE A 9 -9.70 -10.71 -30.74
CA ILE A 9 -10.47 -10.19 -29.61
C ILE A 9 -9.61 -10.15 -28.34
N LEU A 10 -8.79 -11.20 -28.12
CA LEU A 10 -7.85 -11.24 -26.99
C LEU A 10 -6.79 -10.14 -27.10
N ASN A 11 -6.19 -9.96 -28.27
CA ASN A 11 -5.21 -8.89 -28.49
C ASN A 11 -5.83 -7.48 -28.32
N GLN A 12 -7.05 -7.25 -28.83
CA GLN A 12 -7.75 -5.98 -28.63
C GLN A 12 -8.10 -5.69 -27.16
N LYS A 13 -8.47 -6.72 -26.39
CA LYS A 13 -8.67 -6.58 -24.92
C LYS A 13 -7.36 -6.29 -24.20
N GLN A 14 -6.27 -6.91 -24.63
CA GLN A 14 -4.95 -6.71 -24.03
C GLN A 14 -4.40 -5.30 -24.34
N ASP A 15 -4.61 -4.80 -25.57
CA ASP A 15 -4.22 -3.44 -25.97
C ASP A 15 -5.06 -2.37 -25.25
N SER A 16 -6.38 -2.56 -25.14
CA SER A 16 -7.25 -1.62 -24.42
C SER A 16 -6.91 -1.56 -22.93
N ASN A 17 -6.62 -2.70 -22.30
CA ASN A 17 -6.22 -2.77 -20.91
C ASN A 17 -4.85 -2.08 -20.68
N SER A 18 -3.94 -2.19 -21.65
CA SER A 18 -2.64 -1.49 -21.62
C SER A 18 -2.77 0.03 -21.66
N ASP A 19 -3.67 0.56 -22.48
CA ASP A 19 -3.85 2.02 -22.59
C ASP A 19 -4.62 2.60 -21.40
N GLU A 20 -5.59 1.88 -20.86
CA GLU A 20 -6.27 2.24 -19.62
C GLU A 20 -5.28 2.28 -18.45
N LEU A 21 -4.41 1.28 -18.34
CA LEU A 21 -3.38 1.20 -17.31
C LEU A 21 -2.35 2.33 -17.43
N LYS A 22 -1.92 2.68 -18.65
CA LYS A 22 -1.04 3.83 -18.89
C LYS A 22 -1.70 5.14 -18.47
N THR A 23 -2.98 5.30 -18.79
CA THR A 23 -3.77 6.48 -18.42
C THR A 23 -3.91 6.58 -16.91
N LEU A 24 -4.23 5.47 -16.24
CA LEU A 24 -4.30 5.40 -14.78
C LEU A 24 -2.95 5.80 -14.17
N LYS A 25 -1.87 5.16 -14.62
CA LYS A 25 -0.50 5.36 -14.12
C LYS A 25 -0.06 6.83 -14.24
N ALA A 26 -0.42 7.51 -15.34
CA ALA A 26 -0.11 8.92 -15.57
C ALA A 26 -0.82 9.89 -14.59
N THR A 27 -1.88 9.42 -13.91
CA THR A 27 -2.64 10.22 -12.95
C THR A 27 -2.33 9.91 -11.49
N LEU A 28 -1.52 8.87 -11.22
CA LEU A 28 -1.15 8.49 -9.86
C LEU A 28 -0.23 9.52 -9.22
N LYS A 29 -0.33 9.64 -7.89
CA LYS A 29 0.49 10.54 -7.09
C LYS A 29 1.06 9.81 -5.88
N THR A 30 2.22 10.25 -5.43
CA THR A 30 2.75 9.80 -4.13
C THR A 30 1.75 10.12 -3.03
N GLY A 31 1.42 9.11 -2.22
CA GLY A 31 0.40 9.23 -1.19
C GLY A 31 -0.98 8.68 -1.56
N ASP A 32 -1.24 8.34 -2.83
CA ASP A 32 -2.41 7.52 -3.16
C ASP A 32 -2.28 6.15 -2.51
N LEU A 33 -3.38 5.54 -2.09
CA LEU A 33 -3.36 4.21 -1.47
C LEU A 33 -3.98 3.15 -2.36
N LEU A 34 -3.36 1.99 -2.34
CA LEU A 34 -3.97 0.75 -2.82
C LEU A 34 -4.47 -0.02 -1.60
N VAL A 35 -5.77 -0.29 -1.57
CA VAL A 35 -6.42 -1.12 -0.54
C VAL A 35 -6.87 -2.41 -1.22
N CYS A 36 -6.44 -3.54 -0.69
CA CYS A 36 -6.56 -4.80 -1.40
C CYS A 36 -7.42 -5.81 -0.64
N ASP A 37 -8.28 -6.50 -1.38
CA ASP A 37 -9.13 -7.59 -0.93
C ASP A 37 -8.62 -8.89 -1.55
N ASP A 38 -8.04 -9.75 -0.74
CA ASP A 38 -7.58 -11.08 -1.16
C ASP A 38 -8.77 -12.03 -1.28
N LEU A 39 -8.96 -12.60 -2.46
CA LEU A 39 -10.07 -13.51 -2.77
C LEU A 39 -9.74 -15.00 -2.53
N GLN A 40 -8.47 -15.35 -2.23
CA GLN A 40 -8.03 -16.74 -2.32
C GLN A 40 -7.56 -17.39 -1.02
N HIS A 41 -7.86 -18.71 -0.95
CA HIS A 41 -7.41 -19.65 0.07
C HIS A 41 -6.05 -20.29 -0.27
N ASN A 42 -5.04 -19.51 -0.64
CA ASN A 42 -3.69 -20.03 -0.84
C ASN A 42 -2.98 -20.27 0.50
N SER A 43 -1.78 -20.84 0.51
CA SER A 43 -1.00 -21.08 1.74
C SER A 43 -0.77 -19.82 2.58
N TRP A 44 -0.86 -18.65 1.97
CA TRP A 44 -0.98 -17.32 2.59
C TRP A 44 -2.42 -16.96 2.98
N GLY A 45 -3.41 -17.67 2.45
CA GLY A 45 -4.83 -17.48 2.75
C GLY A 45 -5.18 -17.70 4.22
N VAL A 46 -4.43 -18.54 4.94
CA VAL A 46 -4.58 -18.68 6.40
C VAL A 46 -4.22 -17.37 7.11
N PHE A 47 -3.17 -16.68 6.64
CA PHE A 47 -2.72 -15.42 7.18
C PHE A 47 -3.69 -14.28 6.81
N SER A 48 -4.05 -14.18 5.56
CA SER A 48 -5.05 -13.24 5.05
C SER A 48 -6.43 -13.48 5.68
N TRP A 49 -6.85 -14.75 5.81
CA TRP A 49 -8.06 -15.12 6.52
C TRP A 49 -8.01 -14.69 8.00
N PHE A 50 -6.86 -14.86 8.66
CA PHE A 50 -6.68 -14.44 10.05
C PHE A 50 -6.81 -12.92 10.19
N ILE A 51 -6.20 -12.14 9.29
CA ILE A 51 -6.33 -10.68 9.26
C ILE A 51 -7.80 -10.28 9.06
N LYS A 52 -8.48 -10.84 8.06
CA LYS A 52 -9.90 -10.58 7.79
C LYS A 52 -10.78 -10.96 8.96
N PHE A 53 -10.54 -12.12 9.57
CA PHE A 53 -11.28 -12.58 10.75
C PHE A 53 -11.09 -11.64 11.94
N MET A 54 -9.86 -11.23 12.22
CA MET A 54 -9.54 -10.35 13.34
C MET A 54 -10.05 -8.91 13.12
N THR A 55 -10.07 -8.45 11.87
CA THR A 55 -10.48 -7.07 11.54
C THR A 55 -11.96 -6.97 11.16
N GLN A 56 -12.65 -8.08 10.98
CA GLN A 56 -14.02 -8.15 10.46
C GLN A 56 -14.19 -7.33 9.16
N SER A 57 -13.20 -7.37 8.29
CA SER A 57 -13.11 -6.58 7.06
C SER A 57 -12.72 -7.45 5.88
N ASP A 58 -13.19 -7.06 4.71
CA ASP A 58 -12.78 -7.68 3.44
C ASP A 58 -11.35 -7.33 3.04
N TYR A 59 -10.80 -6.22 3.56
CA TYR A 59 -9.46 -5.77 3.20
C TYR A 59 -8.37 -6.47 4.01
N SER A 60 -7.39 -7.02 3.30
CA SER A 60 -6.27 -7.80 3.86
C SER A 60 -4.91 -7.14 3.68
N HIS A 61 -4.80 -6.15 2.78
CA HIS A 61 -3.53 -5.49 2.48
C HIS A 61 -3.69 -4.02 2.12
N VAL A 62 -2.65 -3.22 2.34
CA VAL A 62 -2.56 -1.83 1.92
C VAL A 62 -1.14 -1.47 1.52
N GLY A 63 -1.00 -0.65 0.48
CA GLY A 63 0.26 -0.08 0.03
C GLY A 63 0.09 1.38 -0.38
N MET A 64 1.16 2.16 -0.33
CA MET A 64 1.19 3.54 -0.77
C MET A 64 1.85 3.65 -2.13
N VAL A 65 1.20 4.32 -3.06
CA VAL A 65 1.79 4.68 -4.35
C VAL A 65 2.90 5.70 -4.13
N VAL A 66 4.05 5.48 -4.77
CA VAL A 66 5.16 6.44 -4.83
C VAL A 66 5.58 6.62 -6.27
N VAL A 67 5.57 7.86 -6.72
CA VAL A 67 6.00 8.24 -8.08
C VAL A 67 7.43 8.76 -7.99
N ASP A 68 8.30 8.22 -8.84
CA ASP A 68 9.72 8.55 -8.90
C ASP A 68 10.38 8.59 -7.50
N PRO A 69 10.49 7.45 -6.76
CA PRO A 69 10.99 7.46 -5.39
C PRO A 69 12.45 7.89 -5.31
N GLU A 70 12.66 9.20 -5.18
CA GLU A 70 14.00 9.82 -5.13
C GLU A 70 14.75 9.57 -3.81
N MET A 71 14.06 9.02 -2.80
CA MET A 71 14.67 8.65 -1.51
C MET A 71 15.45 7.33 -1.58
N THR A 72 15.31 6.54 -2.64
CA THR A 72 15.99 5.24 -2.82
C THR A 72 17.43 5.40 -3.33
N THR A 73 18.25 4.36 -3.16
CA THR A 73 19.61 4.32 -3.70
C THR A 73 19.86 2.98 -4.39
N PRO A 74 19.91 2.90 -5.74
CA PRO A 74 19.79 4.02 -6.71
C PRO A 74 18.40 4.66 -6.71
N LYS A 75 18.30 5.92 -7.17
CA LYS A 75 17.02 6.60 -7.36
C LYS A 75 16.18 5.85 -8.40
N LEU A 76 15.05 5.36 -7.99
CA LEU A 76 14.11 4.68 -8.87
C LEU A 76 13.30 5.70 -9.70
N LYS A 77 12.89 5.29 -10.90
CA LYS A 77 12.06 6.08 -11.81
C LYS A 77 10.83 5.28 -12.23
N GLY A 78 9.67 5.92 -12.18
CA GLY A 78 8.39 5.31 -12.48
C GLY A 78 7.46 5.28 -11.28
N VAL A 79 6.47 4.40 -11.33
CA VAL A 79 5.44 4.27 -10.30
C VAL A 79 5.64 2.97 -9.55
N TYR A 80 5.71 3.07 -8.23
CA TYR A 80 5.94 1.95 -7.32
C TYR A 80 4.89 1.91 -6.23
N VAL A 81 4.73 0.74 -5.62
CA VAL A 81 3.96 0.55 -4.40
C VAL A 81 4.94 0.33 -3.25
N TRP A 82 4.94 1.25 -2.29
CA TRP A 82 5.69 1.11 -1.05
C TRP A 82 4.82 0.36 -0.05
N THR A 83 5.25 -0.84 0.30
CA THR A 83 4.44 -1.75 1.12
C THR A 83 5.32 -2.60 2.04
N SER A 84 4.69 -3.33 2.94
CA SER A 84 5.33 -4.40 3.71
C SER A 84 4.56 -5.69 3.51
N GLY A 85 5.26 -6.72 3.03
CA GLY A 85 4.66 -8.00 2.68
C GLY A 85 5.66 -8.93 2.01
N ILE A 86 5.14 -9.96 1.36
CA ILE A 86 5.91 -10.80 0.43
C ILE A 86 5.71 -10.32 -0.98
N SER A 87 6.81 -10.34 -1.74
CA SER A 87 6.80 -10.29 -3.20
C SER A 87 7.65 -11.43 -3.75
N ASP A 88 7.18 -12.03 -4.84
CA ASP A 88 7.95 -13.04 -5.56
C ASP A 88 9.10 -12.43 -6.35
N THR A 89 9.03 -11.13 -6.58
CA THR A 89 10.03 -10.36 -7.29
C THR A 89 10.96 -9.63 -6.33
N PRO A 90 12.22 -9.43 -6.73
CA PRO A 90 13.17 -8.67 -5.94
C PRO A 90 12.75 -7.20 -5.82
N ASP A 91 13.00 -6.59 -4.66
CA ASP A 91 12.89 -5.15 -4.48
C ASP A 91 13.80 -4.42 -5.47
N PRO A 92 13.27 -3.52 -6.30
CA PRO A 92 14.06 -2.82 -7.33
C PRO A 92 15.17 -1.93 -6.76
N GLU A 93 15.12 -1.58 -5.47
CA GLU A 93 16.16 -0.77 -4.84
C GLU A 93 17.46 -1.52 -4.61
N ASP A 94 17.40 -2.78 -4.18
CA ASP A 94 18.59 -3.56 -3.79
C ASP A 94 18.65 -4.96 -4.42
N ASN A 95 17.69 -5.27 -5.29
CA ASN A 95 17.58 -6.56 -6.00
C ASN A 95 17.47 -7.78 -5.06
N LYS A 96 16.89 -7.61 -3.88
CA LYS A 96 16.68 -8.71 -2.92
C LYS A 96 15.19 -9.08 -2.82
N LYS A 97 14.91 -10.38 -2.73
CA LYS A 97 13.58 -10.85 -2.31
C LYS A 97 13.42 -10.61 -0.82
N LYS A 98 12.35 -9.92 -0.44
CA LYS A 98 12.09 -9.52 0.94
C LYS A 98 10.78 -10.09 1.46
N PHE A 99 10.75 -10.37 2.75
CA PHE A 99 9.52 -10.47 3.51
C PHE A 99 9.52 -9.32 4.53
N GLY A 100 8.96 -8.21 4.12
CA GLY A 100 8.98 -6.97 4.88
C GLY A 100 8.77 -5.74 3.99
N VAL A 101 9.35 -4.64 4.43
CA VAL A 101 9.24 -3.35 3.74
C VAL A 101 10.03 -3.37 2.43
N GLN A 102 9.37 -3.00 1.34
CA GLN A 102 9.92 -3.03 -0.01
C GLN A 102 9.16 -2.11 -0.96
N PHE A 103 9.77 -1.84 -2.10
CA PHE A 103 9.10 -1.30 -3.27
C PHE A 103 8.74 -2.44 -4.24
N VAL A 104 7.57 -2.34 -4.86
CA VAL A 104 7.15 -3.22 -5.94
C VAL A 104 6.72 -2.32 -7.10
N GLU A 105 7.13 -2.62 -8.32
CA GLU A 105 6.66 -1.87 -9.47
C GLU A 105 5.14 -1.94 -9.58
N PHE A 106 4.48 -0.83 -9.90
CA PHE A 106 3.01 -0.74 -9.86
C PHE A 106 2.31 -1.78 -10.74
N GLU A 107 2.78 -1.95 -11.98
CA GLU A 107 2.17 -2.92 -12.90
C GLU A 107 2.40 -4.36 -12.42
N GLU A 108 3.56 -4.63 -11.89
CA GLU A 108 3.90 -5.92 -11.32
C GLU A 108 3.06 -6.22 -10.07
N PHE A 109 2.87 -5.23 -9.20
CA PHE A 109 1.99 -5.36 -8.05
C PHE A 109 0.56 -5.73 -8.46
N LEU A 110 0.01 -5.09 -9.51
CA LEU A 110 -1.30 -5.43 -10.04
C LEU A 110 -1.36 -6.88 -10.57
N GLN A 111 -0.34 -7.28 -11.35
CA GLN A 111 -0.32 -8.59 -12.01
C GLN A 111 -0.10 -9.76 -11.06
N THR A 112 0.64 -9.54 -9.98
CA THR A 112 1.00 -10.60 -9.02
C THR A 112 0.04 -10.69 -7.84
N TYR A 113 -0.78 -9.67 -7.60
CA TYR A 113 -1.75 -9.69 -6.51
C TYR A 113 -2.97 -10.57 -6.86
N GLU A 114 -3.22 -11.58 -6.06
CA GLU A 114 -4.35 -12.51 -6.23
C GLU A 114 -5.59 -11.98 -5.51
N GLY A 115 -6.27 -11.00 -6.08
CA GLY A 115 -7.46 -10.41 -5.46
C GLY A 115 -7.91 -9.13 -6.16
N LYS A 116 -8.79 -8.39 -5.49
CA LYS A 116 -9.25 -7.09 -5.96
C LYS A 116 -8.38 -5.99 -5.38
N ILE A 117 -8.00 -5.03 -6.23
CA ILE A 117 -7.24 -3.85 -5.81
C ILE A 117 -8.10 -2.62 -6.04
N TYR A 118 -8.22 -1.82 -4.98
CA TYR A 118 -8.96 -0.57 -4.98
C TYR A 118 -7.99 0.59 -4.79
N LEU A 119 -8.20 1.66 -5.55
CA LEU A 119 -7.42 2.89 -5.43
C LEU A 119 -8.19 3.92 -4.62
N ARG A 120 -7.52 4.53 -3.64
CA ARG A 120 -7.97 5.72 -2.93
C ARG A 120 -7.07 6.90 -3.26
N ARG A 121 -7.62 7.91 -3.89
CA ARG A 121 -6.88 9.12 -4.25
C ARG A 121 -6.68 10.02 -3.04
N LEU A 122 -5.46 10.52 -2.91
CA LEU A 122 -5.15 11.56 -1.94
C LEU A 122 -5.42 12.94 -2.54
N SER A 123 -6.18 13.76 -1.82
CA SER A 123 -6.56 15.10 -2.22
C SER A 123 -6.11 16.12 -1.18
N CYS A 124 -5.32 17.10 -1.63
CA CYS A 124 -4.87 18.25 -0.85
C CYS A 124 -5.56 19.52 -1.32
N GLU A 125 -5.64 20.54 -0.47
CA GLU A 125 -6.24 21.83 -0.80
C GLU A 125 -5.43 22.59 -1.87
N SER A 126 -4.11 22.36 -1.92
CA SER A 126 -3.22 23.00 -2.90
C SER A 126 -2.01 22.15 -3.23
N GLN A 127 -1.36 22.45 -4.35
CA GLN A 127 -0.08 21.82 -4.72
C GLN A 127 1.03 22.17 -3.73
N GLU A 128 1.04 23.38 -3.17
CA GLU A 128 2.00 23.79 -2.17
C GLU A 128 1.88 22.92 -0.90
N GLN A 129 0.66 22.69 -0.43
CA GLN A 129 0.41 21.80 0.69
C GLN A 129 0.90 20.37 0.39
N TYR A 130 0.59 19.85 -0.81
CA TYR A 130 1.05 18.54 -1.24
C TYR A 130 2.59 18.42 -1.21
N HIS A 131 3.31 19.39 -1.80
CA HIS A 131 4.77 19.38 -1.82
C HIS A 131 5.40 19.56 -0.43
N LYS A 132 4.72 20.26 0.48
CA LYS A 132 5.17 20.38 1.86
C LYS A 132 5.06 19.04 2.60
N LEU A 133 3.97 18.32 2.42
CA LEU A 133 3.72 17.01 3.05
C LEU A 133 4.68 15.94 2.49
N PHE A 134 4.76 15.82 1.18
CA PHE A 134 5.59 14.82 0.50
C PHE A 134 6.95 15.38 0.06
N ASN A 135 7.59 16.15 0.94
CA ASN A 135 8.93 16.66 0.65
C ASN A 135 9.98 15.56 0.75
N ILE A 136 10.99 15.66 -0.11
CA ILE A 136 12.01 14.60 -0.25
C ILE A 136 12.80 14.34 1.04
N ASN A 137 13.10 15.37 1.82
CA ASN A 137 13.88 15.21 3.04
C ASN A 137 13.12 14.36 4.08
N THR A 138 11.83 14.65 4.26
CA THR A 138 10.96 13.86 5.15
C THR A 138 10.85 12.43 4.66
N LEU A 139 10.63 12.20 3.36
CA LEU A 139 10.55 10.86 2.79
C LEU A 139 11.88 10.10 2.93
N GLN A 140 13.02 10.75 2.80
CA GLN A 140 14.33 10.15 3.03
C GLN A 140 14.53 9.72 4.49
N GLU A 141 14.13 10.56 5.45
CA GLU A 141 14.23 10.20 6.88
C GLU A 141 13.31 9.01 7.21
N ILE A 142 12.08 8.99 6.67
CA ILE A 142 11.18 7.86 6.81
C ILE A 142 11.81 6.61 6.21
N HIS A 143 12.30 6.70 4.98
CA HIS A 143 12.92 5.58 4.26
C HIS A 143 14.09 4.99 5.05
N LYS A 144 15.01 5.80 5.59
CA LYS A 144 16.12 5.35 6.43
C LYS A 144 15.66 4.51 7.63
N VAL A 145 14.52 4.85 8.23
CA VAL A 145 13.98 4.12 9.37
C VAL A 145 13.36 2.79 8.96
N VAL A 146 12.60 2.78 7.84
CA VAL A 146 11.81 1.59 7.45
C VAL A 146 12.51 0.69 6.44
N TYR A 147 13.60 1.14 5.82
CA TYR A 147 14.36 0.37 4.82
C TYR A 147 14.75 -0.99 5.37
N ASP A 148 14.51 -2.03 4.57
CA ASP A 148 14.86 -3.42 4.86
C ASP A 148 14.32 -3.96 6.21
N LYS A 149 13.26 -3.33 6.75
CA LYS A 149 12.62 -3.83 7.97
C LYS A 149 11.78 -5.07 7.67
N PRO A 150 11.91 -6.13 8.48
CA PRO A 150 11.15 -7.34 8.28
C PRO A 150 9.65 -7.13 8.52
N TYR A 151 8.85 -8.02 7.95
CA TYR A 151 7.43 -8.12 8.26
C TYR A 151 7.21 -8.50 9.72
N ASP A 152 6.22 -7.89 10.35
CA ASP A 152 5.87 -8.25 11.72
C ASP A 152 5.03 -9.53 11.74
N THR A 153 5.63 -10.62 12.20
CA THR A 153 5.00 -11.94 12.33
C THR A 153 4.72 -12.33 13.78
N VAL A 154 4.92 -11.40 14.72
CA VAL A 154 4.75 -11.71 16.15
C VAL A 154 3.26 -11.72 16.50
N VAL A 155 2.76 -12.91 16.81
CA VAL A 155 1.33 -13.15 17.12
C VAL A 155 0.86 -12.35 18.35
N SER A 156 1.72 -12.10 19.35
CA SER A 156 1.37 -11.26 20.49
C SER A 156 1.04 -9.82 20.10
N ASP A 157 1.78 -9.26 19.16
CA ASP A 157 1.60 -7.89 18.69
C ASP A 157 0.26 -7.76 17.93
N TRP A 158 -0.18 -8.85 17.29
CA TRP A 158 -1.50 -8.92 16.63
C TRP A 158 -2.64 -9.06 17.63
N ILE A 159 -2.44 -9.77 18.74
CA ILE A 159 -3.41 -9.90 19.83
C ILE A 159 -3.60 -8.53 20.50
N GLU A 160 -2.53 -7.78 20.72
CA GLU A 160 -2.58 -6.40 21.21
C GLU A 160 -3.40 -5.50 20.29
N THR A 161 -3.18 -5.63 18.97
CA THR A 161 -3.98 -4.94 17.94
C THR A 161 -5.47 -5.24 18.06
N TYR A 162 -5.84 -6.50 18.27
CA TYR A 162 -7.24 -6.90 18.42
C TYR A 162 -7.91 -6.30 19.65
N TYR A 163 -7.21 -6.31 20.80
CA TYR A 163 -7.74 -5.75 22.03
C TYR A 163 -7.61 -4.23 22.12
N LYS A 164 -7.03 -3.57 21.11
CA LYS A 164 -6.73 -2.12 21.10
C LYS A 164 -5.99 -1.67 22.36
N LYS A 165 -5.13 -2.52 22.88
CA LYS A 165 -4.28 -2.28 24.05
C LYS A 165 -2.85 -2.57 23.66
N ASP A 166 -2.13 -1.56 23.21
CA ASP A 166 -0.70 -1.63 23.07
C ASP A 166 -0.05 -1.42 24.45
N THR A 167 0.64 -2.44 24.93
CA THR A 167 1.45 -2.36 26.15
C THR A 167 2.92 -2.02 25.86
N ASN A 168 3.30 -2.07 24.56
CA ASN A 168 4.65 -1.76 24.09
C ASN A 168 4.59 -0.68 22.99
N PRO A 169 5.06 0.55 23.27
CA PRO A 169 4.92 1.62 22.30
C PRO A 169 5.70 1.36 21.01
N GLN A 170 5.03 1.56 19.91
CA GLN A 170 5.43 1.83 18.52
C GLN A 170 6.87 1.41 18.16
N LYS A 171 7.07 0.10 17.87
CA LYS A 171 8.39 -0.41 17.47
C LYS A 171 8.62 -0.21 15.97
N THR A 172 9.68 0.48 15.62
CA THR A 172 10.15 0.64 14.23
C THR A 172 11.08 -0.48 13.76
N SER A 173 11.15 -1.59 14.51
CA SER A 173 12.02 -2.73 14.15
C SER A 173 11.42 -3.65 13.09
N ARG A 174 10.10 -3.61 12.91
CA ARG A 174 9.33 -4.42 11.96
C ARG A 174 7.99 -3.76 11.65
N PHE A 175 7.42 -4.06 10.49
CA PHE A 175 6.16 -3.47 10.06
C PHE A 175 5.30 -4.50 9.34
N TRP A 176 4.01 -4.57 9.64
CA TRP A 176 3.02 -5.08 8.69
C TRP A 176 2.54 -3.95 7.75
N CYS A 177 1.79 -4.27 6.72
CA CYS A 177 1.42 -3.32 5.67
C CYS A 177 0.75 -2.04 6.18
N SER A 178 -0.26 -2.17 7.03
CA SER A 178 -1.01 -1.01 7.55
C SER A 178 -0.24 -0.20 8.59
N ALA A 179 0.63 -0.84 9.39
CA ALA A 179 1.51 -0.11 10.31
C ALA A 179 2.54 0.73 9.55
N LEU A 180 3.09 0.23 8.44
CA LEU A 180 3.98 1.00 7.57
C LEU A 180 3.29 2.26 7.06
N ILE A 181 2.08 2.13 6.49
CA ILE A 181 1.34 3.29 5.97
C ILE A 181 0.96 4.25 7.09
N GLY A 182 0.53 3.73 8.23
CA GLY A 182 0.26 4.53 9.43
C GLY A 182 1.48 5.32 9.89
N TYR A 183 2.65 4.67 9.98
CA TYR A 183 3.91 5.32 10.30
C TYR A 183 4.27 6.43 9.32
N ILE A 184 4.23 6.14 8.01
CA ILE A 184 4.51 7.14 6.96
C ILE A 184 3.58 8.34 7.13
N TYR A 185 2.26 8.12 7.25
CA TYR A 185 1.27 9.19 7.34
C TYR A 185 1.40 10.02 8.63
N THR A 186 1.81 9.40 9.73
CA THR A 186 2.14 10.14 10.97
C THR A 186 3.37 11.02 10.76
N LYS A 187 4.44 10.48 10.16
CA LYS A 187 5.71 11.23 9.95
C LYS A 187 5.59 12.37 8.95
N ILE A 188 4.72 12.27 7.95
CA ILE A 188 4.39 13.39 7.05
C ILE A 188 3.26 14.27 7.59
N THR A 189 2.87 14.09 8.85
CA THR A 189 1.84 14.87 9.56
C THR A 189 0.42 14.78 9.01
N LEU A 190 0.11 13.73 8.28
CA LEU A 190 -1.29 13.44 7.85
C LEU A 190 -2.11 12.82 8.96
N PHE A 191 -1.48 12.13 9.89
CA PHE A 191 -2.09 11.60 11.10
C PHE A 191 -1.57 12.32 12.33
N ASP A 192 -2.37 12.31 13.39
CA ASP A 192 -1.98 12.83 14.69
C ASP A 192 -0.85 11.99 15.30
N ASP A 193 0.14 12.65 15.93
CA ASP A 193 1.27 11.96 16.57
C ASP A 193 0.85 11.04 17.73
N GLY A 194 -0.33 11.28 18.30
CA GLY A 194 -0.93 10.43 19.33
C GLY A 194 -1.64 9.20 18.78
N LEU A 195 -1.77 9.07 17.44
CA LEU A 195 -2.33 7.88 16.85
C LEU A 195 -1.35 6.71 16.98
N ASP A 196 -1.80 5.62 17.57
CA ASP A 196 -1.04 4.39 17.59
C ASP A 196 -1.08 3.71 16.21
N TRP A 197 -0.10 4.05 15.37
CA TRP A 197 0.00 3.51 14.01
C TRP A 197 0.35 2.01 14.01
N SER A 198 0.94 1.49 15.08
CA SER A 198 1.40 0.10 15.15
C SER A 198 0.24 -0.91 15.19
N ILE A 199 -0.94 -0.48 15.64
CA ILE A 199 -2.15 -1.32 15.72
C ILE A 199 -3.15 -1.09 14.59
N LEU A 200 -2.82 -0.29 13.58
CA LEU A 200 -3.71 -0.05 12.45
C LEU A 200 -3.90 -1.32 11.61
N THR A 201 -5.11 -1.52 11.13
CA THR A 201 -5.47 -2.63 10.24
C THR A 201 -5.66 -2.12 8.82
N PRO A 202 -5.59 -2.97 7.77
CA PRO A 202 -5.88 -2.54 6.40
C PRO A 202 -7.25 -1.88 6.26
N SER A 203 -8.26 -2.37 6.98
CA SER A 203 -9.61 -1.80 7.02
C SER A 203 -9.68 -0.39 7.60
N TYR A 204 -8.70 0.02 8.40
CA TYR A 204 -8.61 1.39 8.88
C TYR A 204 -8.54 2.39 7.72
N PHE A 205 -7.92 1.97 6.62
CA PHE A 205 -7.74 2.80 5.42
C PHE A 205 -8.91 2.70 4.42
N SER A 206 -10.00 2.02 4.75
CA SER A 206 -11.23 2.01 3.94
C SER A 206 -12.07 3.28 4.14
N SER A 207 -12.81 3.69 3.12
CA SER A 207 -13.79 4.79 3.23
C SER A 207 -14.98 4.45 4.13
N GLU A 208 -15.19 3.18 4.44
CA GLU A 208 -16.23 2.72 5.38
C GLU A 208 -15.85 2.98 6.83
N ASN A 209 -14.58 3.19 7.12
CA ASN A 209 -14.11 3.44 8.48
C ASN A 209 -14.44 4.86 8.93
N LYS A 210 -15.42 4.97 9.82
CA LYS A 210 -15.90 6.26 10.37
C LYS A 210 -14.91 6.91 11.35
N THR A 211 -13.92 6.16 11.85
CA THR A 211 -12.90 6.69 12.77
C THR A 211 -11.67 7.24 12.04
N PHE A 212 -11.58 6.99 10.73
CA PHE A 212 -10.50 7.49 9.89
C PHE A 212 -10.53 9.02 9.83
N LYS A 213 -9.44 9.65 10.23
CA LYS A 213 -9.30 11.11 10.21
C LYS A 213 -7.92 11.49 9.74
N MET A 214 -7.86 12.47 8.86
CA MET A 214 -6.61 13.09 8.40
C MET A 214 -6.55 14.54 8.87
N LEU A 215 -5.34 15.02 9.07
CA LEU A 215 -5.05 16.41 9.43
C LEU A 215 -5.01 17.31 8.19
N HIS A 216 -4.97 18.61 8.40
CA HIS A 216 -4.72 19.64 7.38
C HIS A 216 -5.77 19.67 6.24
N ASN A 217 -7.01 19.23 6.48
CA ASN A 217 -8.06 19.12 5.46
C ASN A 217 -7.69 18.22 4.27
N VAL A 218 -6.66 17.40 4.40
CA VAL A 218 -6.31 16.38 3.41
C VAL A 218 -7.34 15.25 3.48
N LYS A 219 -7.69 14.67 2.36
CA LYS A 219 -8.69 13.60 2.26
C LYS A 219 -8.18 12.47 1.40
N LEU A 220 -8.56 11.25 1.77
CA LEU A 220 -8.57 10.12 0.84
C LEU A 220 -10.00 10.00 0.29
N GLU A 221 -10.12 10.02 -1.02
CA GLU A 221 -11.40 9.83 -1.70
C GLU A 221 -11.94 8.43 -1.45
N LYS A 222 -13.20 8.18 -1.81
CA LYS A 222 -13.77 6.84 -1.76
C LYS A 222 -12.98 5.92 -2.69
N GLU A 223 -12.70 4.71 -2.22
CA GLU A 223 -12.03 3.70 -3.03
C GLU A 223 -12.88 3.26 -4.23
N TYR A 224 -12.21 3.00 -5.35
CA TYR A 224 -12.80 2.37 -6.52
C TYR A 224 -11.88 1.27 -7.06
N GLN A 225 -12.48 0.19 -7.55
CA GLN A 225 -11.74 -0.96 -8.04
C GLN A 225 -10.98 -0.59 -9.31
N ILE A 226 -9.69 -0.96 -9.36
CA ILE A 226 -8.80 -0.78 -10.52
C ILE A 226 -8.28 -2.09 -11.09
N TRP A 227 -8.39 -3.21 -10.33
CA TRP A 227 -7.89 -4.51 -10.72
C TRP A 227 -8.69 -5.65 -10.05
N GLY A 228 -8.74 -6.85 -10.71
CA GLY A 228 -9.37 -8.05 -10.19
C GLY A 228 -10.78 -8.33 -10.71
#